data_66c4dc4290d291574f59788b1806d3b2
#
_entry.id   66c4dc4290d291574f59788b1806d3b2
#
_cell.length_a   1.000
_cell.length_b   1.000
_cell.length_c   1.000
_cell.angle_alpha   90.00
_cell.angle_beta   90.00
_cell.angle_gamma   90.00
#
_symmetry.space_group_name_H-M   'P 1'
#
loop_
_entity.id
_entity.type
_entity.pdbx_description
1 polymer ?
#
loop_
_entity_poly.entity_id
_entity_poly.type
_entity_poly.pdbx_seq_one_letter_code
_entity_poly.pdbx_strand_id
1 'polypeptide(L)'
;MVSYKLAKRDKPFSDSEFIKECMSDVVGIMCPEQKTKMDSIALSRRTVDRCVDKISDDLMSQLKDTSKQFLWYSLALSDSTDIQDAAQLLVFVRGMDAKFQLTEEILSVESLKKTTGKDVFHAVENCIVRTGLEWNKMASVPTDGARALTGKM
;
A
#
# COMPACT_ATOMS: atom_id res chain seq x y z
N MET A 1 9.14 14.50 0.70
CA MET A 1 8.71 14.89 -0.68
C MET A 1 9.36 14.03 -1.77
N VAL A 2 10.71 13.87 -1.82
CA VAL A 2 11.41 13.04 -2.84
C VAL A 2 10.95 11.57 -2.76
N SER A 3 10.95 10.96 -1.56
CA SER A 3 10.51 9.58 -1.34
C SER A 3 9.11 9.30 -1.89
N TYR A 4 8.16 10.18 -1.60
CA TYR A 4 6.79 10.07 -2.13
C TYR A 4 6.75 10.15 -3.67
N LYS A 5 7.56 11.05 -4.27
CA LYS A 5 7.61 11.18 -5.73
C LYS A 5 8.23 9.97 -6.41
N LEU A 6 9.24 9.36 -5.80
CA LEU A 6 9.85 8.12 -6.29
C LEU A 6 8.84 6.98 -6.25
N ALA A 7 8.20 6.74 -5.11
CA ALA A 7 7.18 5.71 -4.95
C ALA A 7 6.01 5.91 -5.93
N LYS A 8 5.45 7.13 -6.00
CA LYS A 8 4.31 7.44 -6.90
C LYS A 8 4.61 7.23 -8.38
N ARG A 9 5.88 7.30 -8.78
CA ARG A 9 6.32 7.14 -10.18
C ARG A 9 6.97 5.80 -10.46
N ASP A 10 6.85 4.88 -9.53
CA ASP A 10 7.45 3.54 -9.62
C ASP A 10 8.94 3.59 -9.99
N LYS A 11 9.68 4.51 -9.35
CA LYS A 11 11.12 4.66 -9.55
C LYS A 11 11.91 3.90 -8.49
N PRO A 12 13.05 3.30 -8.86
CA PRO A 12 13.93 2.65 -7.90
C PRO A 12 14.31 3.61 -6.76
N PHE A 13 14.28 3.14 -5.53
CA PHE A 13 14.64 3.98 -4.38
C PHE A 13 16.14 4.33 -4.34
N SER A 14 16.98 3.58 -5.05
CA SER A 14 18.40 3.92 -5.30
C SER A 14 18.58 5.23 -6.06
N ASP A 15 17.61 5.62 -6.90
CA ASP A 15 17.69 6.88 -7.66
C ASP A 15 17.74 8.10 -6.75
N SER A 16 17.37 7.95 -5.49
CA SER A 16 17.46 9.02 -4.49
C SER A 16 18.87 9.53 -4.27
N GLU A 17 19.87 8.67 -4.39
CA GLU A 17 21.28 9.04 -4.21
C GLU A 17 21.75 9.90 -5.37
N PHE A 18 21.42 9.51 -6.61
CA PHE A 18 21.67 10.32 -7.80
C PHE A 18 20.94 11.67 -7.76
N ILE A 19 19.67 11.67 -7.33
CA ILE A 19 18.91 12.91 -7.16
C ILE A 19 19.60 13.82 -6.15
N LYS A 20 20.10 13.28 -5.05
CA LYS A 20 20.83 14.06 -4.04
C LYS A 20 22.09 14.69 -4.62
N GLU A 21 22.88 13.94 -5.39
CA GLU A 21 24.07 14.43 -6.08
C GLU A 21 23.73 15.60 -7.00
N CYS A 22 22.77 15.43 -7.90
CA CYS A 22 22.30 16.52 -8.78
C CYS A 22 21.86 17.76 -8.00
N MET A 23 21.12 17.59 -6.91
CA MET A 23 20.67 18.72 -6.08
C MET A 23 21.84 19.42 -5.40
N SER A 24 22.84 18.67 -4.91
CA SER A 24 24.04 19.24 -4.29
C SER A 24 24.86 20.06 -5.29
N ASP A 25 25.00 19.59 -6.53
CA ASP A 25 25.71 20.31 -7.59
C ASP A 25 24.99 21.60 -7.95
N VAL A 26 23.68 21.56 -8.17
CA VAL A 26 22.87 22.75 -8.47
C VAL A 26 22.99 23.79 -7.34
N VAL A 27 22.83 23.35 -6.09
CA VAL A 27 22.94 24.22 -4.91
C VAL A 27 24.36 24.78 -4.80
N GLY A 28 25.39 24.00 -5.10
CA GLY A 28 26.80 24.44 -5.09
C GLY A 28 27.08 25.58 -6.07
N ILE A 29 26.36 25.63 -7.20
CA ILE A 29 26.49 26.69 -8.23
C ILE A 29 25.60 27.90 -7.89
N MET A 30 24.33 27.66 -7.53
CA MET A 30 23.32 28.72 -7.37
C MET A 30 23.34 29.36 -5.99
N CYS A 31 23.59 28.59 -4.93
CA CYS A 31 23.54 29.04 -3.54
C CYS A 31 24.62 28.34 -2.70
N PRO A 32 25.92 28.66 -2.93
CA PRO A 32 27.03 27.95 -2.27
C PRO A 32 26.94 27.93 -0.74
N GLU A 33 26.39 28.99 -0.14
CA GLU A 33 26.18 29.12 1.31
C GLU A 33 25.19 28.12 1.88
N GLN A 34 24.33 27.50 1.05
CA GLN A 34 23.38 26.49 1.46
C GLN A 34 23.87 25.04 1.25
N LYS A 35 25.02 24.87 0.61
CA LYS A 35 25.56 23.56 0.22
C LYS A 35 25.68 22.62 1.42
N THR A 36 26.23 23.09 2.53
CA THR A 36 26.37 22.28 3.75
C THR A 36 25.02 21.77 4.28
N LYS A 37 23.98 22.60 4.20
CA LYS A 37 22.61 22.19 4.59
C LYS A 37 22.06 21.17 3.62
N MET A 38 22.28 21.33 2.32
CA MET A 38 21.86 20.37 1.31
C MET A 38 22.54 19.00 1.52
N ASP A 39 23.85 19.01 1.75
CA ASP A 39 24.62 17.78 1.95
C ASP A 39 24.20 17.03 3.23
N SER A 40 23.69 17.74 4.25
CA SER A 40 23.16 17.15 5.49
C SER A 40 21.81 16.42 5.31
N ILE A 41 21.11 16.61 4.19
CA ILE A 41 19.85 15.94 3.93
C ILE A 41 20.10 14.44 3.72
N ALA A 42 19.50 13.60 4.57
CA ALA A 42 19.59 12.15 4.41
C ALA A 42 18.63 11.71 3.28
N LEU A 43 19.20 11.24 2.16
CA LEU A 43 18.45 10.78 1.00
C LEU A 43 19.01 9.46 0.43
N SER A 44 19.55 8.60 1.28
CA SER A 44 19.98 7.25 0.87
C SER A 44 18.77 6.37 0.55
N ARG A 45 18.97 5.30 -0.24
CA ARG A 45 17.96 4.27 -0.52
C ARG A 45 17.22 3.84 0.75
N ARG A 46 17.96 3.50 1.83
CA ARG A 46 17.38 3.07 3.12
C ARG A 46 16.53 4.16 3.78
N THR A 47 16.90 5.43 3.60
CA THR A 47 16.10 6.55 4.14
C THR A 47 14.81 6.69 3.38
N VAL A 48 14.83 6.55 2.05
CA VAL A 48 13.63 6.59 1.21
C VAL A 48 12.70 5.45 1.56
N ASP A 49 13.22 4.22 1.66
CA ASP A 49 12.48 3.02 2.06
C ASP A 49 11.70 3.26 3.36
N ARG A 50 12.40 3.64 4.42
CA ARG A 50 11.78 3.96 5.71
C ARG A 50 10.78 5.11 5.66
N CYS A 51 10.94 6.06 4.75
CA CYS A 51 9.97 7.15 4.57
C CYS A 51 8.71 6.65 3.86
N VAL A 52 8.85 5.73 2.90
CA VAL A 52 7.71 5.11 2.23
C VAL A 52 6.92 4.24 3.19
N ASP A 53 7.60 3.44 4.04
CA ASP A 53 6.94 2.66 5.09
C ASP A 53 6.08 3.55 6.01
N LYS A 54 6.63 4.67 6.47
CA LYS A 54 5.87 5.62 7.31
C LYS A 54 4.67 6.24 6.60
N ILE A 55 4.78 6.50 5.30
CA ILE A 55 3.64 6.98 4.49
C ILE A 55 2.58 5.88 4.40
N SER A 56 2.98 4.63 4.18
CA SER A 56 2.08 3.48 4.14
C SER A 56 1.35 3.30 5.48
N ASP A 57 2.08 3.36 6.60
CA ASP A 57 1.49 3.25 7.94
C ASP A 57 0.45 4.36 8.21
N ASP A 58 0.76 5.59 7.80
CA ASP A 58 -0.15 6.75 7.96
C ASP A 58 -1.42 6.57 7.12
N LEU A 59 -1.29 6.17 5.84
CA LEU A 59 -2.43 5.89 4.97
C LEU A 59 -3.30 4.75 5.52
N MET A 60 -2.69 3.68 6.03
CA MET A 60 -3.40 2.58 6.65
C MET A 60 -4.13 3.03 7.93
N SER A 61 -3.53 3.92 8.72
CA SER A 61 -4.18 4.50 9.91
C SER A 61 -5.41 5.32 9.52
N GLN A 62 -5.30 6.16 8.49
CA GLN A 62 -6.41 6.96 7.96
C GLN A 62 -7.53 6.06 7.44
N LEU A 63 -7.20 4.99 6.71
CA LEU A 63 -8.18 4.03 6.21
C LEU A 63 -8.92 3.31 7.36
N LYS A 64 -8.20 2.90 8.42
CA LYS A 64 -8.81 2.34 9.63
C LYS A 64 -9.79 3.28 10.30
N ASP A 65 -9.46 4.57 10.38
CA ASP A 65 -10.35 5.56 10.99
C ASP A 65 -11.58 5.81 10.11
N THR A 66 -11.40 5.85 8.79
CA THR A 66 -12.50 5.97 7.83
C THR A 66 -13.40 4.73 7.87
N SER A 67 -12.83 3.53 7.96
CA SER A 67 -13.58 2.27 7.95
C SER A 67 -14.51 2.09 9.16
N LYS A 68 -14.22 2.72 10.29
CA LYS A 68 -15.12 2.73 11.47
C LYS A 68 -16.47 3.39 11.15
N GLN A 69 -16.52 4.28 10.16
CA GLN A 69 -17.72 4.99 9.75
C GLN A 69 -18.56 4.22 8.71
N PHE A 70 -18.05 3.09 8.22
CA PHE A 70 -18.78 2.29 7.24
C PHE A 70 -20.04 1.69 7.85
N LEU A 71 -21.18 1.91 7.20
CA LEU A 71 -22.41 1.16 7.44
C LEU A 71 -22.33 -0.22 6.81
N TRP A 72 -21.87 -0.28 5.57
CA TRP A 72 -21.66 -1.49 4.78
C TRP A 72 -20.37 -1.39 4.01
N TYR A 73 -19.76 -2.54 3.74
CA TYR A 73 -18.60 -2.62 2.86
C TYR A 73 -18.60 -3.94 2.06
N SER A 74 -17.88 -3.92 0.97
CA SER A 74 -17.55 -5.10 0.16
C SER A 74 -16.05 -5.23 0.06
N LEU A 75 -15.54 -6.46 -0.01
CA LEU A 75 -14.14 -6.73 -0.34
C LEU A 75 -14.08 -7.28 -1.75
N ALA A 76 -13.21 -6.72 -2.60
CA ALA A 76 -12.88 -7.33 -3.88
C ALA A 76 -11.53 -8.02 -3.77
N LEU A 77 -11.47 -9.26 -4.23
CA LEU A 77 -10.27 -10.09 -4.19
C LEU A 77 -9.76 -10.31 -5.60
N SER A 78 -8.46 -10.11 -5.79
CA SER A 78 -7.74 -10.41 -7.02
C SER A 78 -6.46 -11.14 -6.69
N ASP A 79 -6.12 -12.16 -7.45
CA ASP A 79 -4.84 -12.82 -7.36
C ASP A 79 -3.80 -12.14 -8.25
N SER A 80 -2.57 -12.17 -7.83
CA SER A 80 -1.43 -11.63 -8.56
C SER A 80 -0.19 -12.46 -8.26
N THR A 81 0.84 -12.28 -9.06
CA THR A 81 2.17 -12.83 -8.80
C THR A 81 3.18 -11.69 -8.72
N ASP A 82 4.10 -11.79 -7.77
CA ASP A 82 5.21 -10.84 -7.69
C ASP A 82 6.32 -11.18 -8.69
N ILE A 83 7.37 -10.37 -8.72
CA ILE A 83 8.54 -10.53 -9.61
C ILE A 83 9.30 -11.85 -9.34
N GLN A 84 9.07 -12.50 -8.20
CA GLN A 84 9.68 -13.75 -7.76
C GLN A 84 8.74 -14.95 -7.92
N ASP A 85 7.65 -14.79 -8.69
CA ASP A 85 6.59 -15.79 -8.87
C ASP A 85 5.87 -16.21 -7.57
N ALA A 86 5.96 -15.39 -6.53
CA ALA A 86 5.19 -15.63 -5.30
C ALA A 86 3.75 -15.17 -5.48
N ALA A 87 2.81 -16.05 -5.15
CA ALA A 87 1.39 -15.75 -5.21
C ALA A 87 1.01 -14.69 -4.18
N GLN A 88 0.29 -13.67 -4.62
CA GLN A 88 -0.20 -12.57 -3.80
C GLN A 88 -1.71 -12.42 -3.94
N LEU A 89 -2.37 -12.14 -2.83
CA LEU A 89 -3.78 -11.76 -2.79
C LEU A 89 -3.88 -10.25 -2.58
N LEU A 90 -4.47 -9.56 -3.54
CA LEU A 90 -4.84 -8.16 -3.38
C LEU A 90 -6.26 -8.10 -2.81
N VAL A 91 -6.41 -7.39 -1.71
CA VAL A 91 -7.69 -7.17 -1.04
C VAL A 91 -8.04 -5.69 -1.15
N PHE A 92 -9.10 -5.39 -1.87
CA PHE A 92 -9.65 -4.04 -1.98
C PHE A 92 -10.88 -3.94 -1.08
N VAL A 93 -11.09 -2.77 -0.48
CA VAL A 93 -12.31 -2.44 0.24
C VAL A 93 -13.09 -1.36 -0.50
N ARG A 94 -14.39 -1.56 -0.59
CA ARG A 94 -15.36 -0.54 -1.00
C ARG A 94 -16.35 -0.35 0.13
N GLY A 95 -16.23 0.74 0.86
CA GLY A 95 -17.07 1.06 2.01
C GLY A 95 -18.00 2.24 1.73
N MET A 96 -19.13 2.28 2.43
CA MET A 96 -20.12 3.35 2.33
C MET A 96 -20.49 3.82 3.74
N ASP A 97 -20.41 5.12 3.98
CA ASP A 97 -20.81 5.75 5.25
C ASP A 97 -22.31 6.15 5.28
N ALA A 98 -22.74 6.71 6.40
CA ALA A 98 -24.12 7.17 6.60
C ALA A 98 -24.55 8.35 5.68
N LYS A 99 -23.58 9.00 5.03
CA LYS A 99 -23.84 10.09 4.07
C LYS A 99 -23.80 9.60 2.62
N PHE A 100 -23.75 8.27 2.41
CA PHE A 100 -23.60 7.64 1.12
C PHE A 100 -22.29 8.00 0.40
N GLN A 101 -21.26 8.39 1.13
CA GLN A 101 -19.94 8.60 0.58
C GLN A 101 -19.25 7.25 0.41
N LEU A 102 -18.69 7.02 -0.78
CA LEU A 102 -17.97 5.80 -1.11
C LEU A 102 -16.47 6.01 -0.91
N THR A 103 -15.85 5.03 -0.27
CA THR A 103 -14.39 4.91 -0.15
C THR A 103 -13.97 3.63 -0.85
N GLU A 104 -13.04 3.72 -1.79
CA GLU A 104 -12.46 2.58 -2.51
C GLU A 104 -10.95 2.64 -2.37
N GLU A 105 -10.36 1.64 -1.69
CA GLU A 105 -8.92 1.61 -1.40
C GLU A 105 -8.38 0.19 -1.38
N ILE A 106 -7.06 0.06 -1.57
CA ILE A 106 -6.37 -1.20 -1.28
C ILE A 106 -6.30 -1.37 0.24
N LEU A 107 -6.91 -2.45 0.71
CA LEU A 107 -6.90 -2.80 2.13
C LEU A 107 -5.64 -3.58 2.51
N SER A 108 -5.19 -4.45 1.64
CA SER A 108 -3.98 -5.27 1.88
C SER A 108 -3.46 -5.94 0.61
N VAL A 109 -2.17 -6.27 0.66
CA VAL A 109 -1.51 -7.20 -0.26
C VAL A 109 -0.92 -8.31 0.60
N GLU A 110 -1.45 -9.53 0.48
CA GLU A 110 -1.08 -10.68 1.31
C GLU A 110 -0.32 -11.71 0.48
N SER A 111 0.88 -12.08 0.91
CA SER A 111 1.61 -13.19 0.28
C SER A 111 0.98 -14.52 0.66
N LEU A 112 0.61 -15.32 -0.33
CA LEU A 112 0.01 -16.63 -0.13
C LEU A 112 1.09 -17.72 -0.20
N LYS A 113 1.14 -18.58 0.82
CA LYS A 113 2.02 -19.77 0.80
C LYS A 113 1.53 -20.82 -0.19
N LYS A 114 0.22 -20.95 -0.33
CA LYS A 114 -0.49 -21.79 -1.29
C LYS A 114 -1.72 -21.04 -1.77
N THR A 115 -2.17 -21.34 -2.97
CA THR A 115 -3.37 -20.72 -3.56
C THR A 115 -4.63 -21.57 -3.26
N THR A 116 -4.78 -22.06 -2.02
CA THR A 116 -5.99 -22.79 -1.64
C THR A 116 -7.05 -21.84 -1.09
N GLY A 117 -8.35 -22.19 -1.23
CA GLY A 117 -9.42 -21.39 -0.67
C GLY A 117 -9.29 -21.17 0.85
N LYS A 118 -8.64 -22.11 1.57
CA LYS A 118 -8.37 -21.97 3.00
C LYS A 118 -7.31 -20.89 3.27
N ASP A 119 -6.24 -20.83 2.46
CA ASP A 119 -5.21 -19.82 2.61
C ASP A 119 -5.76 -18.43 2.30
N VAL A 120 -6.60 -18.32 1.26
CA VAL A 120 -7.32 -17.09 0.90
C VAL A 120 -8.22 -16.64 2.04
N PHE A 121 -9.01 -17.56 2.62
CA PHE A 121 -9.90 -17.24 3.74
C PHE A 121 -9.12 -16.71 4.94
N HIS A 122 -8.02 -17.36 5.33
CA HIS A 122 -7.18 -16.90 6.43
C HIS A 122 -6.52 -15.54 6.16
N ALA A 123 -6.11 -15.27 4.92
CA ALA A 123 -5.58 -13.97 4.54
C ALA A 123 -6.64 -12.86 4.70
N VAL A 124 -7.86 -13.12 4.23
CA VAL A 124 -9.00 -12.19 4.38
C VAL A 124 -9.36 -11.99 5.85
N GLU A 125 -9.45 -13.06 6.63
CA GLU A 125 -9.74 -13.01 8.07
C GLU A 125 -8.71 -12.15 8.81
N ASN A 126 -7.42 -12.39 8.58
CA ASN A 126 -6.34 -11.60 9.16
C ASN A 126 -6.43 -10.11 8.75
N CYS A 127 -6.79 -9.85 7.49
CA CYS A 127 -6.97 -8.51 6.97
C CYS A 127 -8.12 -7.79 7.71
N ILE A 128 -9.28 -8.42 7.87
CA ILE A 128 -10.45 -7.88 8.58
C ILE A 128 -10.10 -7.58 10.04
N VAL A 129 -9.47 -8.53 10.75
CA VAL A 129 -9.05 -8.36 12.15
C VAL A 129 -8.06 -7.20 12.28
N ARG A 130 -7.05 -7.15 11.41
CA ARG A 130 -6.00 -6.11 11.45
C ARG A 130 -6.56 -4.71 11.20
N THR A 131 -7.56 -4.60 10.34
CA THR A 131 -8.18 -3.31 9.97
C THR A 131 -9.33 -2.91 10.87
N GLY A 132 -9.85 -3.84 11.69
CA GLY A 132 -10.96 -3.59 12.61
C GLY A 132 -12.33 -3.52 11.91
N LEU A 133 -12.44 -4.07 10.69
CA LEU A 133 -13.71 -4.22 10.00
C LEU A 133 -14.59 -5.26 10.70
N GLU A 134 -15.90 -5.06 10.66
CA GLU A 134 -16.88 -5.96 11.30
C GLU A 134 -17.51 -6.88 10.24
N TRP A 135 -17.46 -8.20 10.46
CA TRP A 135 -18.04 -9.20 9.55
C TRP A 135 -19.52 -8.97 9.23
N ASN A 136 -20.30 -8.51 10.20
CA ASN A 136 -21.73 -8.24 10.06
C ASN A 136 -22.06 -7.04 9.13
N LYS A 137 -21.07 -6.21 8.82
CA LYS A 137 -21.22 -5.09 7.88
C LYS A 137 -20.77 -5.45 6.46
N MET A 138 -20.28 -6.66 6.24
CA MET A 138 -19.82 -7.10 4.93
C MET A 138 -20.99 -7.48 4.03
N ALA A 139 -21.17 -6.74 2.93
CA ALA A 139 -22.26 -6.96 1.99
C ALA A 139 -21.94 -8.02 0.94
N SER A 140 -20.71 -8.07 0.45
CA SER A 140 -20.28 -9.02 -0.58
C SER A 140 -18.77 -9.17 -0.67
N VAL A 141 -18.33 -10.26 -1.34
CA VAL A 141 -16.93 -10.52 -1.67
C VAL A 141 -16.85 -10.95 -3.14
N PRO A 142 -16.88 -9.99 -4.09
CA PRO A 142 -16.64 -10.30 -5.50
C PRO A 142 -15.19 -10.75 -5.70
N THR A 143 -15.01 -11.69 -6.63
CA THR A 143 -13.71 -12.22 -7.06
C THR A 143 -13.60 -12.12 -8.57
N ASP A 144 -12.38 -12.14 -9.10
CA ASP A 144 -12.10 -12.12 -10.54
C ASP A 144 -12.37 -13.47 -11.25
N GLY A 145 -12.81 -14.48 -10.51
CA GLY A 145 -13.11 -15.80 -11.06
C GLY A 145 -11.92 -16.74 -11.12
N ALA A 146 -10.77 -16.35 -10.57
CA ALA A 146 -9.61 -17.23 -10.45
C ALA A 146 -9.98 -18.52 -9.70
N ARG A 147 -9.40 -19.66 -10.12
CA ARG A 147 -9.73 -20.99 -9.55
C ARG A 147 -9.54 -21.05 -8.05
N ALA A 148 -8.49 -20.41 -7.53
CA ALA A 148 -8.20 -20.35 -6.11
C ALA A 148 -9.32 -19.65 -5.30
N LEU A 149 -10.01 -18.68 -5.92
CA LEU A 149 -11.05 -17.86 -5.32
C LEU A 149 -12.45 -18.45 -5.50
N THR A 150 -12.67 -19.27 -6.53
CA THR A 150 -14.00 -19.86 -6.82
C THR A 150 -14.25 -21.23 -6.20
N GLY A 151 -13.22 -21.85 -5.58
CA GLY A 151 -13.34 -23.17 -4.96
C GLY A 151 -13.65 -24.31 -5.93
N LYS A 152 -13.54 -24.10 -7.24
CA LYS A 152 -13.66 -25.18 -8.23
C LYS A 152 -12.35 -25.94 -8.32
N MET A 153 -12.35 -27.17 -7.81
CA MET A 153 -11.31 -28.16 -8.08
C MET A 153 -11.39 -28.66 -9.53
#